data_19700760d9e1f13db0d5952775145489
#
_entry.id   19700760d9e1f13db0d5952775145489
#
_cell.length_a   1.000
_cell.length_b   1.000
_cell.length_c   1.000
_cell.angle_alpha   90.00
_cell.angle_beta   90.00
_cell.angle_gamma   90.00
#
_symmetry.space_group_name_H-M   'P 1'
#
loop_
_entity.id
_entity.type
_entity.pdbx_description
1 polymer ?
#
loop_
_entity_poly.entity_id
_entity_poly.type
_entity_poly.pdbx_seq_one_letter_code
_entity_poly.pdbx_strand_id
1 'polypeptide(L)'
;MSNVASFFKQPTKFVLSAVQKAQYPNIAFPEIAFIGRSNVGKSSMINALFTKKIALTRNTPGKTRQINFFNHSDKLMVVDLPGYGYAKVSKKEAGEISQLVSNYLSSRLSLKKLFVLIDNTLGPKDIDLEILEYMETIKDRIVIIFTKKDKKIKETSEKTEKLKNNYENFTISSKNNDGIFDVQKIIYNIL
;
A
#
# COMPACT_ATOMS: atom_id res chain seq x y z
N MET A 1 -10.56 25.35 3.68
CA MET A 1 -9.99 23.98 3.71
C MET A 1 -9.02 23.87 2.55
N SER A 2 -7.85 23.23 2.72
CA SER A 2 -6.94 23.05 1.60
C SER A 2 -7.58 22.13 0.53
N ASN A 3 -7.25 22.36 -0.76
CA ASN A 3 -7.73 21.53 -1.87
C ASN A 3 -7.45 20.04 -1.64
N VAL A 4 -6.33 19.72 -0.99
CA VAL A 4 -5.95 18.34 -0.58
C VAL A 4 -7.02 17.73 0.33
N ALA A 5 -7.35 18.38 1.45
CA ALA A 5 -8.33 17.84 2.40
C ALA A 5 -9.73 17.68 1.79
N SER A 6 -10.12 18.59 0.90
CA SER A 6 -11.39 18.52 0.18
C SER A 6 -11.43 17.33 -0.78
N PHE A 7 -10.34 17.07 -1.50
CA PHE A 7 -10.22 15.93 -2.41
C PHE A 7 -10.44 14.61 -1.68
N PHE A 8 -9.73 14.33 -0.58
CA PHE A 8 -9.82 13.05 0.14
C PHE A 8 -11.15 12.81 0.89
N LYS A 9 -12.02 13.82 0.98
CA LYS A 9 -13.39 13.68 1.48
C LYS A 9 -14.39 13.24 0.40
N GLN A 10 -14.00 13.26 -0.86
CA GLN A 10 -14.86 12.88 -1.98
C GLN A 10 -15.17 11.38 -2.00
N PRO A 11 -16.17 10.95 -2.77
CA PRO A 11 -16.56 9.54 -2.81
C PRO A 11 -15.45 8.65 -3.39
N THR A 12 -15.23 7.52 -2.72
CA THR A 12 -14.44 6.40 -3.25
C THR A 12 -15.37 5.22 -3.47
N LYS A 13 -15.35 4.64 -4.67
CA LYS A 13 -16.20 3.52 -5.06
C LYS A 13 -15.34 2.29 -5.36
N PHE A 14 -15.77 1.13 -4.86
CA PHE A 14 -15.19 -0.14 -5.28
C PHE A 14 -15.51 -0.37 -6.77
N VAL A 15 -14.51 -0.79 -7.54
CA VAL A 15 -14.66 -1.09 -8.98
C VAL A 15 -14.78 -2.59 -9.16
N LEU A 16 -13.72 -3.32 -8.83
CA LEU A 16 -13.66 -4.78 -8.93
C LEU A 16 -12.50 -5.38 -8.14
N SER A 17 -12.52 -6.70 -7.98
CA SER A 17 -11.37 -7.49 -7.54
C SER A 17 -10.88 -8.34 -8.70
N ALA A 18 -9.55 -8.35 -8.94
CA ALA A 18 -8.92 -9.08 -10.03
C ALA A 18 -7.98 -10.17 -9.50
N VAL A 19 -8.00 -11.33 -10.17
CA VAL A 19 -7.09 -12.45 -9.95
C VAL A 19 -6.16 -12.69 -11.14
N GLN A 20 -6.36 -11.95 -12.23
CA GLN A 20 -5.55 -12.03 -13.44
C GLN A 20 -5.56 -10.72 -14.22
N LYS A 21 -4.52 -10.47 -15.02
CA LYS A 21 -4.31 -9.22 -15.77
C LYS A 21 -5.50 -8.84 -16.67
N ALA A 22 -6.16 -9.81 -17.31
CA ALA A 22 -7.29 -9.54 -18.19
C ALA A 22 -8.50 -8.86 -17.51
N GLN A 23 -8.56 -8.94 -16.17
CA GLN A 23 -9.62 -8.33 -15.37
C GLN A 23 -9.29 -6.90 -14.92
N TYR A 24 -8.07 -6.40 -15.15
CA TYR A 24 -7.71 -5.06 -14.71
C TYR A 24 -8.55 -4.00 -15.41
N PRO A 25 -9.06 -3.00 -14.68
CA PRO A 25 -9.89 -1.97 -15.27
C PRO A 25 -9.08 -1.17 -16.32
N ASN A 26 -9.68 -0.95 -17.48
CA ASN A 26 -9.10 -0.09 -18.51
C ASN A 26 -9.53 1.37 -18.25
N ILE A 27 -8.91 1.99 -17.26
CA ILE A 27 -9.20 3.36 -16.83
C ILE A 27 -7.90 4.17 -16.89
N ALA A 28 -7.95 5.35 -17.50
CA ALA A 28 -6.79 6.21 -17.75
C ALA A 28 -6.39 7.10 -16.57
N PHE A 29 -6.90 6.86 -15.35
CA PHE A 29 -6.51 7.64 -14.18
C PHE A 29 -5.13 7.21 -13.67
N PRO A 30 -4.36 8.15 -13.05
CA PRO A 30 -3.18 7.77 -12.29
C PRO A 30 -3.55 6.75 -11.21
N GLU A 31 -2.66 5.81 -10.94
CA GLU A 31 -2.85 4.78 -9.94
C GLU A 31 -1.84 4.91 -8.80
N ILE A 32 -2.33 4.68 -7.59
CA ILE A 32 -1.51 4.42 -6.41
C ILE A 32 -1.81 3.02 -5.90
N ALA A 33 -0.79 2.29 -5.50
CA ALA A 33 -0.95 0.94 -4.99
C ALA A 33 -0.36 0.81 -3.57
N PHE A 34 -0.96 -0.07 -2.78
CA PHE A 34 -0.55 -0.35 -1.41
C PHE A 34 -0.20 -1.82 -1.27
N ILE A 35 0.98 -2.10 -0.72
CA ILE A 35 1.45 -3.46 -0.42
C ILE A 35 2.09 -3.49 0.96
N GLY A 36 2.14 -4.65 1.59
CA GLY A 36 2.81 -4.82 2.88
C GLY A 36 2.48 -6.18 3.49
N ARG A 37 3.17 -6.52 4.56
CA ARG A 37 2.93 -7.77 5.27
C ARG A 37 1.53 -7.86 5.85
N SER A 38 1.08 -9.09 6.06
CA SER A 38 -0.18 -9.32 6.79
C SER A 38 -0.15 -8.62 8.15
N ASN A 39 -1.26 -7.95 8.50
CA ASN A 39 -1.43 -7.21 9.76
C ASN A 39 -0.51 -5.99 9.97
N VAL A 40 0.15 -5.52 8.92
CA VAL A 40 0.96 -4.29 8.96
C VAL A 40 0.12 -3.02 9.17
N GLY A 41 -1.18 -3.07 8.89
CA GLY A 41 -2.09 -1.93 8.99
C GLY A 41 -2.52 -1.34 7.64
N LYS A 42 -2.32 -2.07 6.52
CA LYS A 42 -2.60 -1.60 5.16
C LYS A 42 -4.05 -1.11 4.98
N SER A 43 -5.04 -1.93 5.29
CA SER A 43 -6.46 -1.55 5.18
C SER A 43 -6.83 -0.39 6.13
N SER A 44 -6.22 -0.32 7.31
CA SER A 44 -6.42 0.81 8.24
C SER A 44 -5.87 2.11 7.68
N MET A 45 -4.70 2.08 7.05
CA MET A 45 -4.11 3.23 6.38
C MET A 45 -4.96 3.69 5.19
N ILE A 46 -5.37 2.78 4.31
CA ILE A 46 -6.24 3.11 3.18
C ILE A 46 -7.51 3.80 3.68
N ASN A 47 -8.16 3.25 4.71
CA ASN A 47 -9.37 3.85 5.28
C ASN A 47 -9.12 5.22 5.93
N ALA A 48 -7.96 5.42 6.57
CA ALA A 48 -7.58 6.71 7.15
C ALA A 48 -7.31 7.77 6.06
N LEU A 49 -6.64 7.41 4.97
CA LEU A 49 -6.37 8.31 3.83
C LEU A 49 -7.66 8.84 3.19
N PHE A 50 -8.62 7.96 2.94
CA PHE A 50 -9.86 8.29 2.23
C PHE A 50 -11.06 8.57 3.16
N THR A 51 -10.82 8.72 4.46
CA THR A 51 -11.83 9.08 5.49
C THR A 51 -13.10 8.22 5.48
N LYS A 52 -13.04 7.02 4.91
CA LYS A 52 -14.16 6.07 4.77
C LYS A 52 -13.66 4.62 4.83
N LYS A 53 -14.54 3.70 5.23
CA LYS A 53 -14.28 2.27 5.15
C LYS A 53 -14.40 1.77 3.70
N ILE A 54 -13.36 1.98 2.90
CA ILE A 54 -13.30 1.47 1.52
C ILE A 54 -12.60 0.11 1.47
N ALA A 55 -11.54 -0.09 2.22
CA ALA A 55 -10.86 -1.37 2.34
C ALA A 55 -11.43 -2.19 3.51
N LEU A 56 -11.64 -3.49 3.29
CA LEU A 56 -12.15 -4.38 4.33
C LEU A 56 -11.07 -4.61 5.40
N THR A 57 -11.23 -4.00 6.56
CA THR A 57 -10.44 -4.31 7.75
C THR A 57 -10.91 -5.65 8.31
N ARG A 58 -10.20 -6.74 8.02
CA ARG A 58 -10.49 -8.06 8.60
C ARG A 58 -9.30 -8.53 9.43
N ASN A 59 -9.59 -8.95 10.66
CA ASN A 59 -8.60 -9.51 11.58
C ASN A 59 -8.14 -10.94 11.19
N THR A 60 -8.64 -11.49 10.08
CA THR A 60 -8.30 -12.84 9.64
C THR A 60 -7.17 -12.78 8.61
N PRO A 61 -5.98 -13.29 8.91
CA PRO A 61 -4.85 -13.35 7.97
C PRO A 61 -5.20 -14.21 6.75
N GLY A 62 -4.70 -13.82 5.57
CA GLY A 62 -4.74 -14.69 4.37
C GLY A 62 -5.97 -14.54 3.47
N LYS A 63 -6.83 -13.51 3.64
CA LYS A 63 -8.07 -13.39 2.85
C LYS A 63 -7.99 -12.50 1.61
N THR A 64 -7.01 -11.63 1.47
CA THR A 64 -6.87 -10.81 0.24
C THR A 64 -5.95 -11.55 -0.72
N ARG A 65 -6.54 -12.42 -1.55
CA ARG A 65 -5.85 -13.14 -2.63
C ARG A 65 -6.04 -12.46 -3.99
N GLN A 66 -6.63 -11.28 -3.99
CA GLN A 66 -7.07 -10.54 -5.16
C GLN A 66 -6.53 -9.12 -5.08
N ILE A 67 -6.35 -8.50 -6.22
CA ILE A 67 -6.08 -7.07 -6.32
C ILE A 67 -7.42 -6.34 -6.31
N ASN A 68 -7.62 -5.44 -5.36
CA ASN A 68 -8.85 -4.66 -5.26
C ASN A 68 -8.63 -3.26 -5.84
N PHE A 69 -9.49 -2.87 -6.76
CA PHE A 69 -9.46 -1.56 -7.41
C PHE A 69 -10.61 -0.69 -6.89
N PHE A 70 -10.27 0.55 -6.54
CA PHE A 70 -11.23 1.56 -6.11
C PHE A 70 -11.02 2.83 -6.92
N ASN A 71 -12.11 3.43 -7.38
CA ASN A 71 -12.10 4.72 -8.05
C ASN A 71 -12.40 5.83 -7.05
N HIS A 72 -11.49 6.78 -6.93
CA HIS A 72 -11.67 7.95 -6.09
C HIS A 72 -11.95 9.18 -6.95
N SER A 73 -13.20 9.65 -6.88
CA SER A 73 -13.65 10.91 -7.49
C SER A 73 -13.41 11.04 -9.01
N ASP A 74 -13.38 9.93 -9.73
CA ASP A 74 -13.09 9.85 -11.17
C ASP A 74 -11.77 10.56 -11.57
N LYS A 75 -10.77 10.50 -10.67
CA LYS A 75 -9.45 11.13 -10.83
C LYS A 75 -8.28 10.26 -10.41
N LEU A 76 -8.50 9.27 -9.54
CA LEU A 76 -7.45 8.44 -8.97
C LEU A 76 -7.92 7.01 -8.82
N MET A 77 -7.11 6.06 -9.26
CA MET A 77 -7.29 4.65 -8.92
C MET A 77 -6.47 4.31 -7.68
N VAL A 78 -7.15 3.76 -6.68
CA VAL A 78 -6.56 3.24 -5.45
C VAL A 78 -6.54 1.73 -5.54
N VAL A 79 -5.37 1.11 -5.39
CA VAL A 79 -5.18 -0.32 -5.59
C VAL A 79 -4.67 -0.97 -4.30
N ASP A 80 -5.47 -1.87 -3.75
CA ASP A 80 -5.11 -2.66 -2.58
C ASP A 80 -4.56 -4.01 -3.05
N LEU A 81 -3.23 -4.15 -3.05
CA LEU A 81 -2.55 -5.38 -3.44
C LEU A 81 -2.62 -6.43 -2.33
N PRO A 82 -2.60 -7.73 -2.68
CA PRO A 82 -2.44 -8.79 -1.70
C PRO A 82 -1.20 -8.54 -0.85
N GLY A 83 -1.32 -8.77 0.45
CA GLY A 83 -0.15 -8.73 1.32
C GLY A 83 0.79 -9.92 1.07
N TYR A 84 1.94 -9.90 1.70
CA TYR A 84 2.93 -10.99 1.68
C TYR A 84 3.26 -11.48 3.10
N GLY A 85 4.10 -12.53 3.20
CA GLY A 85 4.54 -13.05 4.49
C GLY A 85 3.44 -13.77 5.28
N TYR A 86 2.53 -14.43 4.60
CA TYR A 86 1.48 -15.21 5.26
C TYR A 86 2.02 -16.54 5.77
N ALA A 87 2.05 -16.75 7.09
CA ALA A 87 2.44 -18.02 7.71
C ALA A 87 1.44 -19.17 7.49
N LYS A 88 0.25 -18.89 6.95
CA LYS A 88 -0.86 -19.86 6.84
C LYS A 88 -1.34 -20.13 5.41
N VAL A 89 -0.56 -19.80 4.39
CA VAL A 89 -0.85 -20.16 2.99
C VAL A 89 0.13 -21.23 2.51
N SER A 90 -0.32 -22.12 1.64
CA SER A 90 0.56 -23.11 1.01
C SER A 90 1.62 -22.41 0.15
N LYS A 91 2.76 -23.10 -0.11
CA LYS A 91 3.80 -22.59 -1.03
C LYS A 91 3.23 -22.28 -2.43
N LYS A 92 2.30 -23.09 -2.92
CA LYS A 92 1.61 -22.88 -4.20
C LYS A 92 0.84 -21.58 -4.20
N GLU A 93 -0.01 -21.35 -3.20
CA GLU A 93 -0.81 -20.13 -3.08
C GLU A 93 0.07 -18.88 -2.92
N ALA A 94 1.16 -18.97 -2.17
CA ALA A 94 2.13 -17.87 -2.05
C ALA A 94 2.75 -17.51 -3.40
N GLY A 95 3.10 -18.51 -4.21
CA GLY A 95 3.60 -18.33 -5.57
C GLY A 95 2.58 -17.65 -6.50
N GLU A 96 1.32 -18.09 -6.45
CA GLU A 96 0.23 -17.49 -7.23
C GLU A 96 0.01 -16.01 -6.88
N ILE A 97 0.03 -15.66 -5.59
CA ILE A 97 -0.08 -14.28 -5.10
C ILE A 97 1.13 -13.45 -5.57
N SER A 98 2.34 -13.97 -5.45
CA SER A 98 3.56 -13.30 -5.90
C SER A 98 3.52 -13.03 -7.41
N GLN A 99 3.09 -14.01 -8.21
CA GLN A 99 2.94 -13.85 -9.66
C GLN A 99 1.88 -12.81 -10.01
N LEU A 100 0.76 -12.76 -9.30
CA LEU A 100 -0.30 -11.78 -9.50
C LEU A 100 0.22 -10.35 -9.26
N VAL A 101 0.96 -10.14 -8.16
CA VAL A 101 1.57 -8.83 -7.81
C VAL A 101 2.64 -8.47 -8.85
N SER A 102 3.51 -9.41 -9.23
CA SER A 102 4.53 -9.21 -10.25
C SER A 102 3.93 -8.78 -11.60
N ASN A 103 2.90 -9.49 -12.05
CA ASN A 103 2.19 -9.16 -13.28
C ASN A 103 1.56 -7.76 -13.24
N TYR A 104 1.04 -7.35 -12.09
CA TYR A 104 0.50 -5.99 -11.91
C TYR A 104 1.63 -4.95 -12.02
N LEU A 105 2.68 -5.08 -11.24
CA LEU A 105 3.77 -4.11 -11.18
C LEU A 105 4.49 -3.94 -12.52
N SER A 106 4.73 -5.03 -13.24
CA SER A 106 5.44 -5.02 -14.53
C SER A 106 4.62 -4.48 -15.69
N SER A 107 3.29 -4.55 -15.62
CA SER A 107 2.42 -4.21 -16.75
C SER A 107 1.60 -2.93 -16.58
N ARG A 108 1.62 -2.32 -15.38
CA ARG A 108 0.72 -1.19 -15.08
C ARG A 108 1.40 0.16 -15.27
N LEU A 109 1.28 0.71 -16.48
CA LEU A 109 1.88 2.02 -16.84
C LEU A 109 1.25 3.20 -16.08
N SER A 110 -0.01 3.08 -15.69
CA SER A 110 -0.74 4.08 -14.89
C SER A 110 -0.27 4.17 -13.42
N LEU A 111 0.49 3.18 -12.92
CA LEU A 111 1.02 3.20 -11.55
C LEU A 111 2.03 4.34 -11.38
N LYS A 112 1.70 5.30 -10.53
CA LYS A 112 2.54 6.47 -10.21
C LYS A 112 3.31 6.31 -8.92
N LYS A 113 2.69 5.75 -7.88
CA LYS A 113 3.34 5.49 -6.59
C LYS A 113 2.92 4.13 -6.03
N LEU A 114 3.89 3.42 -5.46
CA LEU A 114 3.71 2.17 -4.72
C LEU A 114 4.08 2.41 -3.25
N PHE A 115 3.09 2.36 -2.38
CA PHE A 115 3.28 2.49 -0.94
C PHE A 115 3.58 1.12 -0.33
N VAL A 116 4.80 0.93 0.16
CA VAL A 116 5.25 -0.29 0.83
C VAL A 116 5.18 -0.08 2.34
N LEU A 117 4.29 -0.81 3.00
CA LEU A 117 4.03 -0.64 4.42
C LEU A 117 4.89 -1.56 5.27
N ILE A 118 5.53 -0.98 6.27
CA ILE A 118 6.37 -1.67 7.26
C ILE A 118 5.86 -1.33 8.66
N ASP A 119 5.74 -2.32 9.51
CA ASP A 119 5.37 -2.12 10.91
C ASP A 119 6.53 -1.46 11.67
N ASN A 120 6.35 -0.20 12.09
CA ASN A 120 7.39 0.57 12.76
C ASN A 120 7.82 -0.02 14.12
N THR A 121 6.95 -0.82 14.75
CA THR A 121 7.25 -1.46 16.05
C THR A 121 8.14 -2.70 15.91
N LEU A 122 8.14 -3.33 14.74
CA LEU A 122 8.89 -4.55 14.44
C LEU A 122 10.10 -4.30 13.56
N GLY A 123 10.13 -3.15 12.88
CA GLY A 123 11.09 -2.84 11.84
C GLY A 123 10.96 -3.74 10.59
N PRO A 124 11.77 -3.46 9.56
CA PRO A 124 11.81 -4.27 8.34
C PRO A 124 12.35 -5.67 8.61
N LYS A 125 11.73 -6.67 8.01
CA LYS A 125 12.15 -8.08 8.01
C LYS A 125 12.85 -8.41 6.69
N ASP A 126 13.55 -9.54 6.62
CA ASP A 126 14.29 -9.96 5.42
C ASP A 126 13.36 -10.02 4.20
N ILE A 127 12.15 -10.57 4.36
CA ILE A 127 11.15 -10.61 3.30
C ILE A 127 10.73 -9.21 2.79
N ASP A 128 10.76 -8.17 3.64
CA ASP A 128 10.48 -6.79 3.21
C ASP A 128 11.61 -6.29 2.30
N LEU A 129 12.87 -6.63 2.62
CA LEU A 129 14.05 -6.26 1.83
C LEU A 129 14.10 -7.04 0.50
N GLU A 130 13.84 -8.33 0.51
CA GLU A 130 13.75 -9.18 -0.69
C GLU A 130 12.71 -8.65 -1.69
N ILE A 131 11.56 -8.23 -1.20
CA ILE A 131 10.50 -7.65 -2.04
C ILE A 131 10.93 -6.29 -2.60
N LEU A 132 11.58 -5.44 -1.82
CA LEU A 132 12.10 -4.15 -2.29
C LEU A 132 13.20 -4.35 -3.34
N GLU A 133 14.09 -5.31 -3.16
CA GLU A 133 15.12 -5.67 -4.15
C GLU A 133 14.47 -6.17 -5.45
N TYR A 134 13.46 -7.02 -5.36
CA TYR A 134 12.69 -7.47 -6.52
C TYR A 134 12.04 -6.31 -7.29
N MET A 135 11.66 -5.23 -6.60
CA MET A 135 11.01 -4.04 -7.17
C MET A 135 12.00 -2.91 -7.54
N GLU A 136 13.31 -3.18 -7.60
CA GLU A 136 14.35 -2.16 -7.87
C GLU A 136 14.10 -1.41 -9.19
N THR A 137 13.53 -2.05 -10.21
CA THR A 137 13.20 -1.42 -11.50
C THR A 137 12.15 -0.31 -11.43
N ILE A 138 11.39 -0.24 -10.34
CA ILE A 138 10.38 0.80 -10.09
C ILE A 138 10.67 1.60 -8.81
N LYS A 139 11.91 1.60 -8.35
CA LYS A 139 12.34 2.22 -7.09
C LYS A 139 11.93 3.68 -6.96
N ASP A 140 11.98 4.44 -8.02
CA ASP A 140 11.55 5.84 -8.13
C ASP A 140 10.07 6.08 -7.78
N ARG A 141 9.25 5.05 -7.90
CA ARG A 141 7.83 5.07 -7.55
C ARG A 141 7.54 4.57 -6.14
N ILE A 142 8.52 3.99 -5.45
CA ILE A 142 8.33 3.40 -4.11
C ILE A 142 8.36 4.50 -3.05
N VAL A 143 7.37 4.43 -2.15
CA VAL A 143 7.31 5.22 -0.91
C VAL A 143 7.17 4.25 0.25
N ILE A 144 8.11 4.30 1.20
CA ILE A 144 8.04 3.46 2.41
C ILE A 144 7.14 4.12 3.45
N ILE A 145 6.20 3.36 3.98
CA ILE A 145 5.31 3.82 5.05
C ILE A 145 5.56 3.01 6.32
N PHE A 146 6.16 3.63 7.31
CA PHE A 146 6.28 3.07 8.65
C PHE A 146 4.97 3.29 9.42
N THR A 147 4.22 2.21 9.65
CA THR A 147 2.91 2.25 10.32
C THR A 147 3.02 2.16 11.84
N LYS A 148 1.91 2.41 12.55
CA LYS A 148 1.80 2.26 14.02
C LYS A 148 2.72 3.20 14.82
N LYS A 149 2.88 4.45 14.36
CA LYS A 149 3.63 5.51 15.03
C LYS A 149 3.17 5.74 16.49
N ASP A 150 1.91 5.45 16.78
CA ASP A 150 1.30 5.54 18.12
C ASP A 150 1.81 4.50 19.13
N LYS A 151 2.58 3.52 18.68
CA LYS A 151 3.14 2.47 19.53
C LYS A 151 4.62 2.73 19.84
N LYS A 152 5.07 2.27 21.01
CA LYS A 152 6.50 2.34 21.37
C LYS A 152 7.34 1.47 20.44
N ILE A 153 8.41 2.04 19.92
CA ILE A 153 9.47 1.32 19.20
C ILE A 153 10.44 0.79 20.24
N LYS A 154 10.85 -0.47 20.12
CA LYS A 154 11.84 -1.04 21.05
C LYS A 154 13.23 -0.51 20.74
N GLU A 155 13.61 -0.49 19.47
CA GLU A 155 14.90 -0.03 18.98
C GLU A 155 14.83 0.21 17.46
N THR A 156 15.54 1.22 16.98
CA THR A 156 15.66 1.47 15.54
C THR A 156 16.78 0.59 14.98
N SER A 157 16.45 -0.28 14.04
CA SER A 157 17.44 -1.16 13.42
C SER A 157 18.19 -0.45 12.29
N GLU A 158 19.43 -0.90 12.02
CA GLU A 158 20.21 -0.47 10.87
C GLU A 158 19.44 -0.62 9.53
N LYS A 159 18.65 -1.69 9.41
CA LYS A 159 17.76 -1.90 8.25
C LYS A 159 16.75 -0.76 8.08
N THR A 160 16.20 -0.24 9.18
CA THR A 160 15.27 0.89 9.16
C THR A 160 15.94 2.15 8.65
N GLU A 161 17.13 2.48 9.16
CA GLU A 161 17.88 3.65 8.72
C GLU A 161 18.31 3.54 7.25
N LYS A 162 18.72 2.35 6.80
CA LYS A 162 19.03 2.10 5.39
C LYS A 162 17.81 2.38 4.48
N LEU A 163 16.61 1.96 4.87
CA LEU A 163 15.41 2.23 4.09
C LEU A 163 15.06 3.73 4.07
N LYS A 164 15.17 4.43 5.20
CA LYS A 164 14.91 5.87 5.28
C LYS A 164 15.86 6.68 4.40
N ASN A 165 17.11 6.27 4.29
CA ASN A 165 18.12 6.95 3.48
C ASN A 165 17.96 6.68 1.97
N ASN A 166 17.39 5.54 1.58
CA ASN A 166 17.32 5.11 0.19
C ASN A 166 15.96 5.33 -0.48
N TYR A 167 14.90 5.61 0.29
CA TYR A 167 13.53 5.77 -0.22
C TYR A 167 12.84 7.00 0.37
N GLU A 168 11.96 7.61 -0.40
CA GLU A 168 10.96 8.52 0.16
C GLU A 168 10.16 7.80 1.23
N ASN A 169 10.00 8.38 2.41
CA ASN A 169 9.36 7.66 3.52
C ASN A 169 8.56 8.55 4.45
N PHE A 170 7.56 7.96 5.10
CA PHE A 170 6.71 8.59 6.11
C PHE A 170 6.48 7.63 7.27
N THR A 171 6.34 8.18 8.47
CA THR A 171 5.94 7.42 9.66
C THR A 171 4.55 7.89 10.10
N ILE A 172 3.58 6.97 10.13
CA ILE A 172 2.17 7.31 10.35
C ILE A 172 1.51 6.50 11.46
N SER A 173 0.42 7.05 11.98
CA SER A 173 -0.56 6.31 12.77
C SER A 173 -1.96 6.45 12.14
N SER A 174 -2.54 5.34 11.71
CA SER A 174 -3.93 5.29 11.26
C SER A 174 -4.94 5.39 12.41
N LYS A 175 -4.49 5.32 13.67
CA LYS A 175 -5.35 5.39 14.87
C LYS A 175 -5.70 6.83 15.23
N ASN A 176 -4.72 7.73 15.18
CA ASN A 176 -4.87 9.15 15.53
C ASN A 176 -4.64 10.09 14.33
N ASN A 177 -4.48 9.54 13.11
CA ASN A 177 -4.25 10.25 11.85
C ASN A 177 -2.93 11.03 11.78
N ASP A 178 -1.97 10.77 12.67
CA ASP A 178 -0.66 11.41 12.64
C ASP A 178 0.10 10.99 11.37
N GLY A 179 0.64 11.95 10.60
CA GLY A 179 1.34 11.76 9.33
C GLY A 179 0.44 11.42 8.12
N ILE A 180 -0.87 11.20 8.29
CA ILE A 180 -1.77 10.88 7.18
C ILE A 180 -1.88 12.03 6.17
N PHE A 181 -1.94 13.28 6.65
CA PHE A 181 -2.06 14.44 5.78
C PHE A 181 -0.83 14.64 4.88
N ASP A 182 0.36 14.29 5.33
CA ASP A 182 1.57 14.40 4.51
C ASP A 182 1.57 13.38 3.37
N VAL A 183 1.09 12.15 3.62
CA VAL A 183 0.87 11.15 2.57
C VAL A 183 -0.23 11.61 1.59
N GLN A 184 -1.31 12.24 2.09
CA GLN A 184 -2.34 12.82 1.22
C GLN A 184 -1.77 13.88 0.28
N LYS A 185 -0.84 14.75 0.73
CA LYS A 185 -0.17 15.73 -0.14
C LYS A 185 0.61 15.06 -1.28
N ILE A 186 1.40 14.03 -0.98
CA ILE A 186 2.14 13.28 -2.01
C ILE A 186 1.20 12.68 -3.04
N ILE A 187 0.09 12.07 -2.60
CA ILE A 187 -0.90 11.49 -3.51
C ILE A 187 -1.58 12.59 -4.34
N TYR A 188 -1.89 13.72 -3.74
CA TYR A 188 -2.54 14.84 -4.46
C TYR A 188 -1.64 15.43 -5.55
N ASN A 189 -0.33 15.47 -5.34
CA ASN A 189 0.65 16.03 -6.28
C ASN A 189 0.86 15.19 -7.55
N ILE A 190 0.31 13.99 -7.62
CA ILE A 190 0.40 13.12 -8.81
C ILE A 190 -0.85 13.16 -9.70
N LEU A 191 -1.87 13.96 -9.30
CA LEU A 191 -3.10 14.18 -10.08
C LEU A 191 -2.88 15.23 -11.17
#